data_4f813aaf862692663a3ca561c8216103
#
_entry.id   4f813aaf862692663a3ca561c8216103
#
_cell.length_a   1.000
_cell.length_b   1.000
_cell.length_c   1.000
_cell.angle_alpha   90.00
_cell.angle_beta   90.00
_cell.angle_gamma   90.00
#
_symmetry.space_group_name_H-M   'P 1'
#
loop_
_entity.id
_entity.type
_entity.pdbx_description
1 polymer ?
#
loop_
_entity_poly.entity_id
_entity_poly.type
_entity_poly.pdbx_seq_one_letter_code
_entity_poly.pdbx_strand_id
1 'polypeptide(L)'
;ANLIDIHNKDKDETVSNDLNMRGYAELKFLKDFTLTLNLSYDRFSHIRTRYWNKETGQAKSTSGALGKIYQNFAVLNTQQLLNYNKTLDKHQIDFLAGHEFNKFNSDGLYYRSAYSLIPDFISYTNFTGRYVGGTFLNPGGSLDKTAMESYFGRLNYSYNDKYYAELSLRTDGSSKFKYSKNRWGTFWSVGGGWR
;
A
#
# COMPACT_ATOMS: atom_id res chain seq x y z
N ALA A 1 35.95 -20.72 -5.41
CA ALA A 1 34.67 -21.32 -5.00
C ALA A 1 33.94 -21.80 -6.27
N ASN A 2 33.43 -23.03 -6.24
CA ASN A 2 32.68 -23.56 -7.38
C ASN A 2 31.26 -22.90 -7.35
N LEU A 3 30.92 -22.13 -8.36
CA LEU A 3 29.64 -21.43 -8.45
C LEU A 3 28.43 -22.39 -8.51
N ILE A 4 28.63 -23.57 -9.12
CA ILE A 4 27.59 -24.61 -9.22
C ILE A 4 27.30 -25.19 -7.85
N ASP A 5 28.32 -25.46 -7.02
CA ASP A 5 28.13 -25.95 -5.65
C ASP A 5 27.42 -24.92 -4.76
N ILE A 6 27.77 -23.64 -4.91
CA ILE A 6 27.08 -22.57 -4.20
C ILE A 6 25.61 -22.54 -4.59
N HIS A 7 25.32 -22.56 -5.88
CA HIS A 7 23.94 -22.52 -6.38
C HIS A 7 23.10 -23.72 -5.90
N ASN A 8 23.69 -24.91 -5.83
CA ASN A 8 22.98 -26.10 -5.43
C ASN A 8 22.76 -26.22 -3.90
N LYS A 9 23.62 -25.59 -3.10
CA LYS A 9 23.61 -25.71 -1.63
C LYS A 9 23.02 -24.50 -0.92
N ASP A 10 23.09 -23.33 -1.53
CA ASP A 10 22.41 -22.13 -1.02
C ASP A 10 20.93 -22.17 -1.38
N LYS A 11 20.10 -21.56 -0.54
CA LYS A 11 18.66 -21.39 -0.82
C LYS A 11 18.27 -19.92 -0.75
N ASP A 12 17.44 -19.51 -1.68
CA ASP A 12 16.82 -18.18 -1.69
C ASP A 12 15.34 -18.37 -2.12
N GLU A 13 14.47 -18.40 -1.17
CA GLU A 13 13.03 -18.67 -1.36
C GLU A 13 12.20 -17.50 -0.87
N THR A 14 11.20 -17.12 -1.65
CA THR A 14 10.20 -16.13 -1.26
C THR A 14 8.82 -16.74 -1.29
N VAL A 15 8.14 -16.70 -0.15
CA VAL A 15 6.74 -17.09 -0.03
C VAL A 15 5.91 -15.80 0.06
N SER A 16 4.94 -15.66 -0.82
CA SER A 16 4.03 -14.51 -0.87
C SER A 16 2.61 -14.95 -0.61
N ASN A 17 1.90 -14.22 0.25
CA ASN A 17 0.49 -14.40 0.49
C ASN A 17 -0.21 -13.06 0.29
N ASP A 18 -1.07 -13.00 -0.71
CA ASP A 18 -1.73 -11.77 -1.12
C ASP A 18 -3.24 -11.94 -0.98
N LEU A 19 -3.86 -10.99 -0.29
CA LEU A 19 -5.30 -10.90 -0.13
C LEU A 19 -5.79 -9.59 -0.71
N ASN A 20 -6.71 -9.67 -1.67
CA ASN A 20 -7.34 -8.51 -2.28
C ASN A 20 -8.85 -8.63 -2.10
N MET A 21 -9.46 -7.67 -1.46
CA MET A 21 -10.90 -7.59 -1.24
C MET A 21 -11.44 -6.30 -1.83
N ARG A 22 -12.54 -6.42 -2.56
CA ARG A 22 -13.27 -5.29 -3.14
C ARG A 22 -14.75 -5.47 -2.87
N GLY A 23 -15.40 -4.39 -2.46
CA GLY A 23 -16.83 -4.35 -2.26
C GLY A 23 -17.38 -3.00 -2.63
N TYR A 24 -18.60 -2.97 -3.14
CA TYR A 24 -19.33 -1.74 -3.35
C TYR A 24 -20.81 -1.94 -3.03
N ALA A 25 -21.46 -0.85 -2.68
CA ALA A 25 -22.91 -0.79 -2.54
C ALA A 25 -23.42 0.49 -3.21
N GLU A 26 -24.52 0.40 -3.90
CA GLU A 26 -25.17 1.52 -4.56
C GLU A 26 -26.62 1.62 -4.07
N LEU A 27 -27.01 2.81 -3.65
CA LEU A 27 -28.37 3.13 -3.24
C LEU A 27 -28.89 4.29 -4.08
N LYS A 28 -29.95 4.05 -4.84
CA LYS A 28 -30.69 5.08 -5.58
C LYS A 28 -31.91 5.51 -4.78
N PHE A 29 -32.06 6.80 -4.57
CA PHE A 29 -33.17 7.35 -3.80
C PHE A 29 -33.60 8.71 -4.34
N LEU A 30 -34.82 9.11 -4.02
CA LEU A 30 -35.44 10.37 -4.48
C LEU A 30 -35.30 10.61 -6.00
N LYS A 31 -35.29 9.53 -6.81
CA LYS A 31 -35.17 9.49 -8.27
C LYS A 31 -33.85 10.05 -8.83
N ASP A 32 -33.34 11.17 -8.29
CA ASP A 32 -32.24 11.93 -8.85
C ASP A 32 -30.92 11.72 -8.08
N PHE A 33 -30.93 10.96 -6.97
CA PHE A 33 -29.77 10.74 -6.11
C PHE A 33 -29.26 9.31 -6.18
N THR A 34 -27.95 9.17 -6.23
CA THR A 34 -27.25 7.88 -6.13
C THR A 34 -26.12 8.01 -5.11
N LEU A 35 -26.18 7.20 -4.05
CA LEU A 35 -25.09 7.04 -3.08
C LEU A 35 -24.32 5.77 -3.43
N THR A 36 -23.02 5.91 -3.66
CA THR A 36 -22.11 4.78 -3.90
C THR A 36 -21.10 4.69 -2.77
N LEU A 37 -20.99 3.52 -2.17
CA LEU A 37 -20.02 3.19 -1.14
C LEU A 37 -19.04 2.17 -1.72
N ASN A 38 -17.75 2.52 -1.78
CA ASN A 38 -16.68 1.65 -2.22
C ASN A 38 -15.77 1.30 -1.04
N LEU A 39 -15.38 0.04 -0.96
CA LEU A 39 -14.43 -0.48 0.00
C LEU A 39 -13.40 -1.32 -0.71
N SER A 40 -12.12 -1.08 -0.45
CA SER A 40 -11.06 -1.99 -0.85
C SER A 40 -10.07 -2.23 0.28
N TYR A 41 -9.65 -3.47 0.42
CA TYR A 41 -8.62 -3.89 1.34
C TYR A 41 -7.63 -4.80 0.63
N ASP A 42 -6.36 -4.40 0.64
CA ASP A 42 -5.26 -5.16 0.08
C ASP A 42 -4.26 -5.48 1.19
N ARG A 43 -3.85 -6.73 1.27
CA ARG A 43 -2.80 -7.18 2.16
C ARG A 43 -1.81 -8.04 1.39
N PHE A 44 -0.53 -7.69 1.49
CA PHE A 44 0.58 -8.40 0.89
C PHE A 44 1.55 -8.81 1.99
N SER A 45 1.88 -10.09 2.07
CA SER A 45 2.83 -10.62 3.04
C SER A 45 3.90 -11.40 2.31
N HIS A 46 5.15 -10.96 2.41
CA HIS A 46 6.29 -11.60 1.78
C HIS A 46 7.29 -12.06 2.83
N ILE A 47 7.65 -13.34 2.78
CA ILE A 47 8.68 -13.94 3.63
C ILE A 47 9.76 -14.46 2.72
N ARG A 48 10.92 -13.81 2.73
CA ARG A 48 12.11 -14.27 2.02
C ARG A 48 13.03 -14.98 3.00
N THR A 49 13.40 -16.21 2.67
CA THR A 49 14.36 -17.03 3.43
C THR A 49 15.60 -17.23 2.57
N ARG A 50 16.75 -16.78 3.07
CA ARG A 50 18.07 -16.99 2.44
C ARG A 50 18.92 -17.84 3.35
N TYR A 51 19.40 -18.95 2.82
CA TYR A 51 20.34 -19.81 3.49
C TYR A 51 21.63 -19.86 2.71
N TRP A 52 22.73 -19.59 3.37
CA TRP A 52 24.08 -19.73 2.86
C TRP A 52 24.72 -20.94 3.52
N ASN A 53 25.15 -21.89 2.70
CA ASN A 53 25.68 -23.17 3.19
C ASN A 53 27.04 -22.98 3.89
N LYS A 54 27.40 -23.96 4.72
CA LYS A 54 28.63 -23.97 5.52
C LYS A 54 29.89 -24.44 4.76
N GLU A 55 29.72 -25.07 3.61
CA GLU A 55 30.81 -25.75 2.91
C GLU A 55 31.52 -24.85 1.88
N THR A 56 30.72 -24.00 1.22
CA THR A 56 31.15 -23.16 0.12
C THR A 56 30.67 -21.73 0.24
N GLY A 57 31.27 -20.81 -0.48
CA GLY A 57 30.78 -19.45 -0.60
C GLY A 57 31.01 -18.57 0.62
N GLN A 58 30.09 -17.61 0.82
CA GLN A 58 30.25 -16.49 1.76
C GLN A 58 30.18 -16.90 3.24
N ALA A 59 29.46 -17.96 3.55
CA ALA A 59 29.22 -18.37 4.93
C ALA A 59 30.07 -19.56 5.37
N LYS A 60 31.08 -19.97 4.59
CA LYS A 60 31.99 -21.05 4.97
C LYS A 60 32.72 -20.78 6.29
N SER A 61 33.21 -19.56 6.49
CA SER A 61 33.94 -19.16 7.71
C SER A 61 33.03 -19.06 8.96
N THR A 62 31.75 -19.06 8.77
CA THR A 62 30.74 -18.91 9.82
C THR A 62 29.86 -20.14 9.98
N SER A 63 30.29 -21.30 9.48
CA SER A 63 29.51 -22.55 9.54
C SER A 63 28.06 -22.40 9.06
N GLY A 64 27.87 -21.63 8.00
CA GLY A 64 26.55 -21.31 7.43
C GLY A 64 25.92 -20.04 8.01
N ALA A 65 24.97 -19.50 7.29
CA ALA A 65 24.18 -18.35 7.71
C ALA A 65 22.73 -18.45 7.23
N LEU A 66 21.83 -17.88 8.01
CA LEU A 66 20.41 -17.76 7.68
C LEU A 66 19.99 -16.31 7.76
N GLY A 67 19.33 -15.81 6.70
CA GLY A 67 18.63 -14.52 6.67
C GLY A 67 17.15 -14.73 6.48
N LYS A 68 16.33 -13.98 7.20
CA LYS A 68 14.88 -13.86 6.96
C LYS A 68 14.48 -12.42 6.85
N ILE A 69 13.68 -12.13 5.83
CA ILE A 69 13.04 -10.83 5.62
C ILE A 69 11.54 -11.09 5.62
N TYR A 70 10.86 -10.44 6.53
CA TYR A 70 9.40 -10.41 6.60
C TYR A 70 8.93 -9.01 6.23
N GLN A 71 8.03 -8.90 5.28
CA GLN A 71 7.40 -7.65 4.88
C GLN A 71 5.89 -7.85 4.81
N ASN A 72 5.15 -6.97 5.44
CA ASN A 72 3.71 -6.97 5.44
C ASN A 72 3.21 -5.56 5.10
N PHE A 73 2.40 -5.47 4.06
CA PHE A 73 1.76 -4.24 3.61
C PHE A 73 0.26 -4.41 3.71
N ALA A 74 -0.42 -3.40 4.21
CA ALA A 74 -1.87 -3.37 4.23
C ALA A 74 -2.36 -1.99 3.77
N VAL A 75 -3.29 -1.98 2.83
CA VAL A 75 -3.92 -0.78 2.28
C VAL A 75 -5.44 -0.91 2.43
N LEU A 76 -6.03 0.06 3.10
CA LEU A 76 -7.48 0.21 3.21
C LEU A 76 -7.89 1.47 2.46
N ASN A 77 -8.82 1.34 1.51
CA ASN A 77 -9.46 2.48 0.86
C ASN A 77 -10.96 2.41 1.10
N THR A 78 -11.54 3.53 1.46
CA THR A 78 -13.00 3.71 1.49
C THR A 78 -13.36 4.96 0.73
N GLN A 79 -14.47 4.92 -0.01
CA GLN A 79 -14.95 6.06 -0.77
C GLN A 79 -16.48 6.11 -0.68
N GLN A 80 -17.01 7.28 -0.39
CA GLN A 80 -18.42 7.58 -0.38
C GLN A 80 -18.67 8.66 -1.42
N LEU A 81 -19.55 8.37 -2.37
CA LEU A 81 -19.90 9.26 -3.47
C LEU A 81 -21.40 9.51 -3.46
N LEU A 82 -21.79 10.76 -3.41
CA LEU A 82 -23.16 11.19 -3.59
C LEU A 82 -23.27 11.90 -4.95
N ASN A 83 -24.01 11.31 -5.85
CA ASN A 83 -24.33 11.86 -7.15
C ASN A 83 -25.77 12.39 -7.16
N TYR A 84 -25.95 13.56 -7.71
CA TYR A 84 -27.25 14.15 -8.02
C TYR A 84 -27.30 14.53 -9.48
N ASN A 85 -28.24 13.97 -10.23
CA ASN A 85 -28.42 14.21 -11.65
C ASN A 85 -29.84 14.69 -11.90
N LYS A 86 -29.98 15.86 -12.52
CA LYS A 86 -31.29 16.46 -12.81
C LYS A 86 -31.30 17.06 -14.18
N THR A 87 -32.35 16.75 -14.93
CA THR A 87 -32.70 17.43 -16.18
C THR A 87 -34.04 18.15 -15.98
N LEU A 88 -34.03 19.46 -16.21
CA LEU A 88 -35.20 20.32 -16.14
C LEU A 88 -35.32 21.11 -17.45
N ASP A 89 -36.16 20.66 -18.36
CA ASP A 89 -36.29 21.21 -19.70
C ASP A 89 -34.90 21.28 -20.42
N LYS A 90 -34.34 22.48 -20.57
CA LYS A 90 -33.05 22.74 -21.22
C LYS A 90 -31.87 22.74 -20.25
N HIS A 91 -32.11 22.58 -18.96
CA HIS A 91 -31.08 22.61 -17.93
C HIS A 91 -30.71 21.19 -17.52
N GLN A 92 -29.41 20.88 -17.54
CA GLN A 92 -28.87 19.66 -17.00
C GLN A 92 -27.89 20.01 -15.88
N ILE A 93 -28.06 19.36 -14.75
CA ILE A 93 -27.25 19.56 -13.54
C ILE A 93 -26.72 18.20 -13.11
N ASP A 94 -25.42 18.06 -13.04
CA ASP A 94 -24.71 16.93 -12.46
C ASP A 94 -23.87 17.41 -11.30
N PHE A 95 -24.19 16.97 -10.10
CA PHE A 95 -23.42 17.28 -8.91
C PHE A 95 -22.89 16.01 -8.27
N LEU A 96 -21.61 16.00 -7.94
CA LEU A 96 -20.91 14.95 -7.20
C LEU A 96 -20.33 15.55 -5.93
N ALA A 97 -20.63 14.94 -4.79
CA ALA A 97 -19.89 15.12 -3.55
C ALA A 97 -19.24 13.81 -3.15
N GLY A 98 -17.99 13.86 -2.71
CA GLY A 98 -17.22 12.67 -2.37
C GLY A 98 -16.38 12.85 -1.12
N HIS A 99 -16.24 11.77 -0.38
CA HIS A 99 -15.28 11.58 0.70
C HIS A 99 -14.48 10.32 0.40
N GLU A 100 -13.16 10.40 0.60
CA GLU A 100 -12.23 9.29 0.39
C GLU A 100 -11.29 9.21 1.59
N PHE A 101 -11.08 8.00 2.08
CA PHE A 101 -10.10 7.72 3.11
C PHE A 101 -9.19 6.58 2.66
N ASN A 102 -7.88 6.82 2.73
CA ASN A 102 -6.83 5.84 2.43
C ASN A 102 -5.95 5.66 3.67
N LYS A 103 -5.70 4.40 4.03
CA LYS A 103 -4.76 4.06 5.10
C LYS A 103 -3.78 3.03 4.59
N PHE A 104 -2.50 3.34 4.71
CA PHE A 104 -1.38 2.47 4.40
C PHE A 104 -0.62 2.11 5.67
N ASN A 105 -0.36 0.83 5.85
CA ASN A 105 0.53 0.31 6.89
C ASN A 105 1.59 -0.58 6.23
N SER A 106 2.84 -0.38 6.61
CA SER A 106 3.97 -1.24 6.24
C SER A 106 4.70 -1.65 7.50
N ASP A 107 4.92 -2.95 7.66
CA ASP A 107 5.68 -3.54 8.76
C ASP A 107 6.71 -4.48 8.18
N GLY A 108 7.97 -4.23 8.49
CA GLY A 108 9.10 -5.01 8.02
C GLY A 108 10.00 -5.45 9.16
N LEU A 109 10.41 -6.71 9.11
CA LEU A 109 11.40 -7.27 10.02
C LEU A 109 12.46 -8.00 9.20
N TYR A 110 13.73 -7.76 9.49
CA TYR A 110 14.81 -8.58 8.96
C TYR A 110 15.63 -9.18 10.09
N TYR A 111 16.04 -10.42 9.89
CA TYR A 111 16.85 -11.19 10.80
C TYR A 111 17.98 -11.86 10.01
N ARG A 112 19.18 -11.84 10.57
CA ARG A 112 20.31 -12.61 10.08
C ARG A 112 21.06 -13.23 11.23
N SER A 113 21.48 -14.49 11.09
CA SER A 113 22.30 -15.21 12.06
C SER A 113 23.26 -16.17 11.35
N ALA A 114 24.34 -16.51 12.00
CA ALA A 114 25.36 -17.45 11.52
C ALA A 114 25.57 -18.56 12.55
N TYR A 115 26.50 -19.47 12.27
CA TYR A 115 26.89 -20.61 13.11
C TYR A 115 25.74 -21.58 13.37
N SER A 116 25.46 -22.45 12.41
CA SER A 116 24.45 -23.50 12.56
C SER A 116 24.92 -24.55 13.56
N LEU A 117 24.04 -24.99 14.43
CA LEU A 117 24.27 -26.07 15.39
C LEU A 117 24.12 -27.46 14.75
N ILE A 118 23.08 -27.63 13.95
CA ILE A 118 22.78 -28.86 13.26
C ILE A 118 22.95 -28.69 11.77
N PRO A 119 23.77 -29.51 11.08
CA PRO A 119 23.92 -29.40 9.64
C PRO A 119 22.59 -29.55 8.91
N ASP A 120 22.42 -28.78 7.83
CA ASP A 120 21.30 -28.83 6.88
C ASP A 120 19.90 -28.59 7.47
N PHE A 121 19.84 -28.23 8.75
CA PHE A 121 18.59 -27.81 9.39
C PHE A 121 18.37 -26.29 9.26
N ILE A 122 17.55 -25.88 8.28
CA ILE A 122 17.30 -24.48 7.94
C ILE A 122 16.16 -23.93 8.81
N SER A 123 16.49 -23.65 10.06
CA SER A 123 15.59 -22.99 11.02
C SER A 123 16.32 -21.87 11.74
N TYR A 124 15.66 -20.74 12.01
CA TYR A 124 16.27 -19.64 12.75
C TYR A 124 16.67 -20.01 14.19
N THR A 125 16.09 -21.06 14.76
CA THR A 125 16.46 -21.62 16.06
C THR A 125 17.78 -22.40 16.02
N ASN A 126 18.22 -22.79 14.82
CA ASN A 126 19.48 -23.53 14.61
C ASN A 126 20.70 -22.62 14.47
N PHE A 127 20.52 -21.30 14.37
CA PHE A 127 21.60 -20.35 14.16
C PHE A 127 21.77 -19.47 15.40
N THR A 128 22.94 -19.55 16.04
CA THR A 128 23.16 -18.88 17.35
C THR A 128 24.06 -17.66 17.28
N GLY A 129 24.84 -17.51 16.20
CA GLY A 129 25.82 -16.46 16.07
C GLY A 129 25.23 -15.14 15.60
N ARG A 130 25.33 -14.13 16.46
CA ARG A 130 24.97 -12.75 16.17
C ARG A 130 26.17 -11.85 15.88
N TYR A 131 27.37 -12.37 15.95
CA TYR A 131 28.61 -11.63 15.77
C TYR A 131 29.49 -12.30 14.72
N VAL A 132 29.76 -11.62 13.63
CA VAL A 132 30.54 -12.14 12.51
C VAL A 132 31.48 -11.06 12.00
N GLY A 133 32.78 -11.39 11.91
CA GLY A 133 33.80 -10.50 11.35
C GLY A 133 33.87 -9.12 12.01
N GLY A 134 33.69 -9.03 13.32
CA GLY A 134 33.71 -7.78 14.05
C GLY A 134 32.39 -7.00 14.06
N THR A 135 31.32 -7.55 13.47
CA THR A 135 30.03 -6.86 13.34
C THR A 135 28.90 -7.65 14.01
N PHE A 136 28.03 -6.96 14.76
CA PHE A 136 26.80 -7.54 15.28
C PHE A 136 25.76 -7.68 14.18
N LEU A 137 25.16 -8.86 14.09
CA LEU A 137 24.01 -9.15 13.22
C LEU A 137 22.72 -8.88 14.01
N ASN A 138 22.40 -7.61 14.25
CA ASN A 138 21.18 -7.25 14.97
C ASN A 138 19.96 -7.44 14.08
N PRO A 139 18.84 -7.95 14.63
CA PRO A 139 17.55 -7.83 13.97
C PRO A 139 17.23 -6.36 13.72
N GLY A 140 16.60 -6.08 12.62
CA GLY A 140 16.13 -4.73 12.30
C GLY A 140 14.71 -4.79 11.73
N GLY A 141 14.09 -3.64 11.69
CA GLY A 141 12.73 -3.54 11.17
C GLY A 141 12.38 -2.13 10.78
N SER A 142 11.25 -2.00 10.12
CA SER A 142 10.66 -0.73 9.72
C SER A 142 9.17 -0.76 9.98
N LEU A 143 8.62 0.38 10.42
CA LEU A 143 7.20 0.57 10.57
C LEU A 143 6.83 1.91 9.93
N ASP A 144 6.01 1.87 8.89
CA ASP A 144 5.45 3.07 8.27
C ASP A 144 3.93 3.00 8.31
N LYS A 145 3.30 4.07 8.77
CA LYS A 145 1.84 4.21 8.84
C LYS A 145 1.46 5.58 8.30
N THR A 146 0.70 5.58 7.23
CA THR A 146 0.18 6.80 6.64
C THR A 146 -1.31 6.74 6.44
N ALA A 147 -1.95 7.89 6.55
CA ALA A 147 -3.37 8.06 6.24
C ALA A 147 -3.56 9.32 5.42
N MET A 148 -4.48 9.26 4.48
CA MET A 148 -4.95 10.39 3.70
C MET A 148 -6.48 10.44 3.77
N GLU A 149 -7.00 11.63 3.85
CA GLU A 149 -8.43 11.89 3.85
C GLU A 149 -8.72 13.03 2.88
N SER A 150 -9.75 12.89 2.08
CA SER A 150 -10.08 13.80 1.00
C SER A 150 -11.57 14.06 0.95
N TYR A 151 -11.93 15.32 0.76
CA TYR A 151 -13.28 15.77 0.47
C TYR A 151 -13.27 16.48 -0.87
N PHE A 152 -14.22 16.15 -1.72
CA PHE A 152 -14.28 16.76 -3.05
C PHE A 152 -15.70 16.92 -3.55
N GLY A 153 -15.88 17.89 -4.44
CA GLY A 153 -17.13 18.13 -5.11
C GLY A 153 -16.91 18.61 -6.53
N ARG A 154 -17.83 18.27 -7.41
CA ARG A 154 -17.87 18.74 -8.78
C ARG A 154 -19.31 19.05 -9.18
N LEU A 155 -19.48 20.18 -9.84
CA LEU A 155 -20.72 20.59 -10.44
C LEU A 155 -20.49 20.78 -11.93
N ASN A 156 -21.24 20.03 -12.73
CA ASN A 156 -21.39 20.25 -14.17
C ASN A 156 -22.79 20.81 -14.44
N TYR A 157 -22.84 21.83 -15.23
CA TYR A 157 -24.09 22.43 -15.68
C TYR A 157 -24.08 22.61 -17.20
N SER A 158 -25.16 22.24 -17.84
CA SER A 158 -25.36 22.57 -19.25
C SER A 158 -26.74 23.20 -19.49
N TYR A 159 -26.76 24.10 -20.44
CA TYR A 159 -27.98 24.77 -20.89
C TYR A 159 -28.18 24.57 -22.38
N ASN A 160 -29.30 23.98 -22.75
CA ASN A 160 -29.73 23.72 -24.13
C ASN A 160 -28.69 22.97 -24.97
N ASP A 161 -27.86 22.12 -24.36
CA ASP A 161 -26.73 21.41 -24.97
C ASP A 161 -25.75 22.34 -25.74
N LYS A 162 -25.75 23.63 -25.38
CA LYS A 162 -24.98 24.66 -26.04
C LYS A 162 -23.96 25.33 -25.12
N TYR A 163 -24.33 25.62 -23.89
CA TYR A 163 -23.48 26.30 -22.91
C TYR A 163 -23.16 25.32 -21.79
N TYR A 164 -21.90 25.27 -21.43
CA TYR A 164 -21.38 24.35 -20.42
C TYR A 164 -20.58 25.11 -19.37
N ALA A 165 -20.75 24.75 -18.11
CA ALA A 165 -19.96 25.24 -17.00
C ALA A 165 -19.58 24.08 -16.09
N GLU A 166 -18.35 24.09 -15.60
CA GLU A 166 -17.83 23.11 -14.64
C GLU A 166 -17.15 23.84 -13.48
N LEU A 167 -17.40 23.34 -12.28
CA LEU A 167 -16.71 23.78 -11.06
C LEU A 167 -16.28 22.54 -10.30
N SER A 168 -15.01 22.47 -9.87
CA SER A 168 -14.53 21.44 -8.96
C SER A 168 -13.78 22.05 -7.78
N LEU A 169 -13.88 21.35 -6.65
CA LEU A 169 -13.21 21.66 -5.39
C LEU A 169 -12.75 20.35 -4.76
N ARG A 170 -11.48 20.30 -4.31
CA ARG A 170 -10.94 19.18 -3.56
C ARG A 170 -10.07 19.69 -2.41
N THR A 171 -10.20 19.06 -1.26
CA THR A 171 -9.31 19.29 -0.13
C THR A 171 -8.76 17.94 0.36
N ASP A 172 -7.45 17.84 0.47
CA ASP A 172 -6.72 16.64 0.83
C ASP A 172 -5.91 16.85 2.10
N GLY A 173 -6.08 15.96 3.06
CA GLY A 173 -5.32 15.92 4.30
C GLY A 173 -4.40 14.70 4.35
N SER A 174 -3.18 14.87 4.86
CA SER A 174 -2.22 13.76 4.98
C SER A 174 -1.57 13.71 6.36
N SER A 175 -1.48 12.49 6.91
CA SER A 175 -0.81 12.23 8.19
C SER A 175 0.71 12.45 8.12
N LYS A 176 1.31 12.48 6.93
CA LYS A 176 2.75 12.77 6.73
C LYS A 176 3.11 14.19 7.15
N PHE A 177 2.16 15.11 7.10
CA PHE A 177 2.34 16.49 7.55
C PHE A 177 1.94 16.71 9.03
N LYS A 178 2.13 15.70 9.88
CA LYS A 178 1.69 15.69 11.29
C LYS A 178 2.12 16.91 12.10
N TYR A 179 3.28 17.46 11.81
CA TYR A 179 3.86 18.61 12.52
C TYR A 179 3.67 19.95 11.79
N SER A 180 3.06 19.95 10.62
CA SER A 180 2.74 21.16 9.86
C SER A 180 1.37 21.72 10.29
N LYS A 181 1.28 23.05 10.41
CA LYS A 181 0.00 23.75 10.56
C LYS A 181 -0.93 23.52 9.35
N ASN A 182 -0.34 23.23 8.18
CA ASN A 182 -1.05 23.04 6.92
C ASN A 182 -1.09 21.55 6.57
N ARG A 183 -1.91 20.77 7.26
CA ARG A 183 -2.16 19.36 6.92
C ARG A 183 -3.04 19.19 5.70
N TRP A 184 -3.82 20.22 5.37
CA TRP A 184 -4.82 20.21 4.34
C TRP A 184 -4.39 21.11 3.20
N GLY A 185 -4.46 20.60 1.98
CA GLY A 185 -4.30 21.34 0.74
C GLY A 185 -5.62 21.42 0.01
N THR A 186 -6.01 22.61 -0.43
CA THR A 186 -7.27 22.83 -1.17
C THR A 186 -6.95 23.23 -2.61
N PHE A 187 -7.63 22.59 -3.54
CA PHE A 187 -7.48 22.77 -4.98
C PHE A 187 -8.86 23.04 -5.58
N TRP A 188 -8.91 23.89 -6.59
CA TRP A 188 -10.15 24.17 -7.31
C TRP A 188 -9.90 24.37 -8.78
N SER A 189 -10.91 24.13 -9.58
CA SER A 189 -10.89 24.49 -11.00
C SER A 189 -12.27 24.96 -11.44
N VAL A 190 -12.28 25.80 -12.48
CA VAL A 190 -13.48 26.29 -13.15
C VAL A 190 -13.26 26.20 -14.66
N GLY A 191 -14.27 25.74 -15.36
CA GLY A 191 -14.28 25.62 -16.82
C GLY A 191 -15.59 26.12 -17.41
N GLY A 192 -15.56 26.55 -18.64
CA GLY A 192 -16.74 26.93 -19.40
C GLY A 192 -16.54 26.69 -20.90
N GLY A 193 -17.63 26.45 -21.60
CA GLY A 193 -17.61 26.21 -23.04
C GLY A 193 -18.94 26.52 -23.70
N TRP A 194 -18.90 26.69 -25.00
CA TRP A 194 -20.11 26.78 -25.84
C TRP A 194 -19.89 26.06 -27.17
N ARG A 195 -20.99 25.64 -27.77
CA ARG A 195 -21.02 24.91 -29.04
C ARG A 195 -21.81 25.73 -30.08
#